data_9f6f52d448f4c858b3834c19b53f62ce
#
_entry.id   9f6f52d448f4c858b3834c19b53f62ce
#
_cell.length_a   1.000
_cell.length_b   1.000
_cell.length_c   1.000
_cell.angle_alpha   90.00
_cell.angle_beta   90.00
_cell.angle_gamma   90.00
#
_symmetry.space_group_name_H-M   'P 1'
#
loop_
_entity.id
_entity.type
_entity.pdbx_description
1 polymer ?
#
loop_
_entity_poly.entity_id
_entity_poly.type
_entity_poly.pdbx_seq_one_letter_code
_entity_poly.pdbx_strand_id
1 'polypeptide(L)'
;LEDEYKALTDAQLQAKTPELKQRLANGETLDDILPEAFAACREAAWRVLGMRPYRVQVVGGIVLQQGRIAEMKTGEGKTLVATLPAYLNALAGKGVHVVTVNDYLAKRDSEWMGKVFRFMGLTVGLVIHGVMGEEKKAAYRADITYGTNNEFGFDYLRDNMAIYSQELVQRGHAFAIVDEVDSILIDE
;
A
#
# COMPACT_ATOMS: atom_id res chain seq x y z
N LEU A 1 -9.12 -20.93 -3.99
CA LEU A 1 -9.49 -19.55 -3.58
C LEU A 1 -10.11 -18.71 -4.71
N GLU A 2 -9.61 -18.76 -5.98
CA GLU A 2 -10.11 -17.87 -7.02
C GLU A 2 -11.64 -18.00 -7.23
N ASP A 3 -12.13 -19.22 -7.43
CA ASP A 3 -13.56 -19.44 -7.68
C ASP A 3 -14.42 -19.18 -6.44
N GLU A 4 -13.88 -19.45 -5.26
CA GLU A 4 -14.50 -19.15 -3.99
C GLU A 4 -14.71 -17.62 -3.82
N TYR A 5 -13.66 -16.82 -4.06
CA TYR A 5 -13.73 -15.36 -3.91
C TYR A 5 -14.58 -14.70 -5.01
N LYS A 6 -14.62 -15.26 -6.21
CA LYS A 6 -15.53 -14.83 -7.27
C LYS A 6 -17.02 -14.99 -6.90
N ALA A 7 -17.35 -16.00 -6.11
CA ALA A 7 -18.72 -16.30 -5.70
C ALA A 7 -19.22 -15.39 -4.56
N LEU A 8 -18.32 -14.67 -3.87
CA LEU A 8 -18.69 -13.76 -2.79
C LEU A 8 -19.47 -12.55 -3.32
N THR A 9 -20.44 -12.08 -2.55
CA THR A 9 -21.03 -10.75 -2.77
C THR A 9 -20.02 -9.66 -2.40
N ASP A 10 -20.26 -8.41 -2.82
CA ASP A 10 -19.39 -7.28 -2.45
C ASP A 10 -19.27 -7.14 -0.93
N ALA A 11 -20.38 -7.25 -0.21
CA ALA A 11 -20.38 -7.17 1.24
C ALA A 11 -19.54 -8.31 1.90
N GLN A 12 -19.64 -9.52 1.36
CA GLN A 12 -18.86 -10.67 1.84
C GLN A 12 -17.37 -10.49 1.54
N LEU A 13 -17.01 -9.96 0.36
CA LEU A 13 -15.64 -9.67 0.00
C LEU A 13 -15.04 -8.57 0.90
N GLN A 14 -15.78 -7.48 1.11
CA GLN A 14 -15.38 -6.40 2.02
C GLN A 14 -15.21 -6.88 3.47
N ALA A 15 -16.04 -7.83 3.92
CA ALA A 15 -15.96 -8.43 5.24
C ALA A 15 -14.65 -9.23 5.48
N LYS A 16 -13.93 -9.60 4.42
CA LYS A 16 -12.62 -10.25 4.55
C LYS A 16 -11.57 -9.35 5.21
N THR A 17 -11.65 -8.04 5.04
CA THR A 17 -10.71 -7.11 5.70
C THR A 17 -10.79 -7.19 7.24
N PRO A 18 -11.94 -6.98 7.90
CA PRO A 18 -12.03 -7.12 9.34
C PRO A 18 -11.78 -8.56 9.81
N GLU A 19 -12.17 -9.59 9.04
CA GLU A 19 -11.88 -10.99 9.35
C GLU A 19 -10.38 -11.25 9.45
N LEU A 20 -9.61 -10.85 8.43
CA LEU A 20 -8.16 -11.03 8.38
C LEU A 20 -7.44 -10.19 9.45
N LYS A 21 -7.90 -8.96 9.71
CA LYS A 21 -7.39 -8.14 10.83
C LYS A 21 -7.60 -8.85 12.17
N GLN A 22 -8.75 -9.48 12.39
CA GLN A 22 -9.02 -10.22 13.64
C GLN A 22 -8.12 -11.44 13.77
N ARG A 23 -7.83 -12.16 12.70
CA ARG A 23 -6.93 -13.31 12.70
C ARG A 23 -5.50 -12.88 13.07
N LEU A 24 -5.01 -11.75 12.56
CA LEU A 24 -3.73 -11.17 12.98
C LEU A 24 -3.74 -10.81 14.47
N ALA A 25 -4.82 -10.22 14.98
CA ALA A 25 -4.96 -9.90 16.40
C ALA A 25 -4.98 -11.17 17.28
N ASN A 26 -5.44 -12.29 16.75
CA ASN A 26 -5.45 -13.59 17.41
C ASN A 26 -4.10 -14.33 17.34
N GLY A 27 -3.08 -13.75 16.68
CA GLY A 27 -1.71 -14.26 16.67
C GLY A 27 -1.27 -14.96 15.37
N GLU A 28 -2.11 -14.99 14.33
CA GLU A 28 -1.66 -15.41 12.99
C GLU A 28 -0.66 -14.39 12.42
N THR A 29 0.21 -14.87 11.56
CA THR A 29 1.20 -14.03 10.87
C THR A 29 0.67 -13.49 9.54
N LEU A 30 1.36 -12.50 8.97
CA LEU A 30 1.06 -12.02 7.62
C LEU A 30 1.22 -13.14 6.57
N ASP A 31 2.17 -14.05 6.76
CA ASP A 31 2.39 -15.17 5.85
C ASP A 31 1.23 -16.18 5.91
N ASP A 32 0.64 -16.41 7.08
CA ASP A 32 -0.50 -17.30 7.23
C ASP A 32 -1.73 -16.80 6.47
N ILE A 33 -1.99 -15.50 6.49
CA ILE A 33 -3.15 -14.89 5.83
C ILE A 33 -2.88 -14.44 4.38
N LEU A 34 -1.62 -14.47 3.91
CA LEU A 34 -1.22 -13.96 2.59
C LEU A 34 -2.06 -14.54 1.45
N PRO A 35 -2.30 -15.86 1.35
CA PRO A 35 -3.06 -16.40 0.21
C PRO A 35 -4.48 -15.83 0.12
N GLU A 36 -5.14 -15.67 1.25
CA GLU A 36 -6.50 -15.14 1.33
C GLU A 36 -6.54 -13.61 1.10
N ALA A 37 -5.60 -12.89 1.68
CA ALA A 37 -5.47 -11.45 1.47
C ALA A 37 -5.19 -11.12 0.00
N PHE A 38 -4.30 -11.87 -0.66
CA PHE A 38 -4.03 -11.69 -2.09
C PHE A 38 -5.23 -12.06 -2.96
N ALA A 39 -5.96 -13.13 -2.60
CA ALA A 39 -7.18 -13.51 -3.31
C ALA A 39 -8.27 -12.42 -3.19
N ALA A 40 -8.45 -11.85 -1.99
CA ALA A 40 -9.39 -10.76 -1.74
C ALA A 40 -9.03 -9.50 -2.53
N CYS A 41 -7.77 -9.07 -2.47
CA CYS A 41 -7.28 -7.90 -3.18
C CYS A 41 -7.38 -8.08 -4.71
N ARG A 42 -7.04 -9.28 -5.21
CA ARG A 42 -7.12 -9.62 -6.64
C ARG A 42 -8.55 -9.57 -7.17
N GLU A 43 -9.51 -10.09 -6.41
CA GLU A 43 -10.93 -10.03 -6.77
C GLU A 43 -11.47 -8.59 -6.66
N ALA A 44 -11.09 -7.84 -5.63
CA ALA A 44 -11.45 -6.43 -5.50
C ALA A 44 -10.92 -5.58 -6.67
N ALA A 45 -9.68 -5.80 -7.10
CA ALA A 45 -9.10 -5.13 -8.26
C ALA A 45 -9.89 -5.43 -9.54
N TRP A 46 -10.35 -6.66 -9.72
CA TRP A 46 -11.20 -7.02 -10.84
C TRP A 46 -12.54 -6.28 -10.81
N ARG A 47 -13.22 -6.26 -9.65
CA ARG A 47 -14.54 -5.62 -9.54
C ARG A 47 -14.50 -4.11 -9.69
N VAL A 48 -13.47 -3.48 -9.14
CA VAL A 48 -13.37 -2.02 -9.07
C VAL A 48 -12.69 -1.42 -10.29
N LEU A 49 -11.67 -2.08 -10.83
CA LEU A 49 -10.84 -1.57 -11.93
C LEU A 49 -11.03 -2.33 -13.25
N GLY A 50 -11.69 -3.50 -13.23
CA GLY A 50 -11.72 -4.40 -14.37
C GLY A 50 -10.35 -5.04 -14.66
N MET A 51 -9.44 -5.01 -13.69
CA MET A 51 -8.06 -5.50 -13.84
C MET A 51 -7.81 -6.64 -12.84
N ARG A 52 -7.60 -7.82 -13.38
CA ARG A 52 -7.28 -9.01 -12.56
C ARG A 52 -5.77 -9.28 -12.65
N PRO A 53 -5.03 -9.18 -11.54
CA PRO A 53 -3.61 -9.52 -11.53
C PRO A 53 -3.36 -10.93 -12.10
N TYR A 54 -2.44 -11.04 -13.05
CA TYR A 54 -2.00 -12.32 -13.61
C TYR A 54 -1.16 -13.10 -12.60
N ARG A 55 -0.98 -14.41 -12.84
CA ARG A 55 -0.18 -15.26 -11.95
C ARG A 55 1.24 -14.72 -11.73
N VAL A 56 1.90 -14.27 -12.79
CA VAL A 56 3.24 -13.68 -12.70
C VAL A 56 3.25 -12.41 -11.85
N GLN A 57 2.18 -11.60 -11.91
CA GLN A 57 2.03 -10.42 -11.07
C GLN A 57 1.81 -10.78 -9.59
N VAL A 58 1.08 -11.86 -9.32
CA VAL A 58 0.93 -12.39 -7.95
C VAL A 58 2.29 -12.85 -7.40
N VAL A 59 3.10 -13.52 -8.22
CA VAL A 59 4.47 -13.89 -7.85
C VAL A 59 5.31 -12.64 -7.52
N GLY A 60 5.22 -11.59 -8.35
CA GLY A 60 5.86 -10.30 -8.07
C GLY A 60 5.45 -9.71 -6.71
N GLY A 61 4.17 -9.77 -6.37
CA GLY A 61 3.65 -9.35 -5.06
C GLY A 61 4.23 -10.17 -3.90
N ILE A 62 4.39 -11.48 -4.07
CA ILE A 62 5.02 -12.35 -3.07
C ILE A 62 6.50 -12.00 -2.88
N VAL A 63 7.22 -11.74 -3.99
CA VAL A 63 8.63 -11.33 -3.95
C VAL A 63 8.79 -10.03 -3.16
N LEU A 64 7.94 -9.03 -3.41
CA LEU A 64 7.91 -7.76 -2.66
C LEU A 64 7.59 -8.00 -1.18
N GLN A 65 6.63 -8.87 -0.87
CA GLN A 65 6.28 -9.22 0.51
C GLN A 65 7.47 -9.83 1.28
N GLN A 66 8.33 -10.56 0.59
CA GLN A 66 9.54 -11.15 1.16
C GLN A 66 10.68 -10.13 1.37
N GLY A 67 10.46 -8.85 1.11
CA GLY A 67 11.49 -7.80 1.20
C GLY A 67 12.57 -7.91 0.11
N ARG A 68 12.21 -8.47 -1.04
CA ARG A 68 13.10 -8.65 -2.19
C ARG A 68 12.77 -7.66 -3.31
N ILE A 69 13.69 -7.53 -4.26
CA ILE A 69 13.51 -6.71 -5.45
C ILE A 69 12.78 -7.55 -6.51
N ALA A 70 11.67 -7.03 -7.01
CA ALA A 70 10.95 -7.57 -8.16
C ALA A 70 11.25 -6.71 -9.39
N GLU A 71 12.10 -7.20 -10.28
CA GLU A 71 12.35 -6.54 -11.55
C GLU A 71 11.19 -6.80 -12.51
N MET A 72 10.57 -5.71 -12.97
CA MET A 72 9.46 -5.76 -13.92
C MET A 72 9.66 -4.66 -14.98
N LYS A 73 9.48 -5.01 -16.23
CA LYS A 73 9.60 -4.05 -17.35
C LYS A 73 8.46 -3.04 -17.34
N THR A 74 8.68 -1.91 -17.99
CA THR A 74 7.65 -0.91 -18.24
C THR A 74 6.45 -1.55 -18.95
N GLY A 75 5.24 -1.27 -18.46
CA GLY A 75 4.00 -1.83 -19.01
C GLY A 75 3.57 -3.17 -18.42
N GLU A 76 4.36 -3.82 -17.58
CA GLU A 76 4.00 -5.11 -16.94
C GLU A 76 3.08 -4.96 -15.72
N GLY A 77 2.63 -3.74 -15.43
CA GLY A 77 1.63 -3.49 -14.40
C GLY A 77 2.17 -3.46 -12.96
N LYS A 78 3.38 -2.93 -12.75
CA LYS A 78 3.99 -2.74 -11.41
C LYS A 78 3.04 -2.10 -10.40
N THR A 79 2.32 -1.06 -10.82
CA THR A 79 1.35 -0.34 -9.97
C THR A 79 0.26 -1.27 -9.42
N LEU A 80 -0.24 -2.20 -10.26
CA LEU A 80 -1.23 -3.19 -9.83
C LEU A 80 -0.62 -4.25 -8.91
N VAL A 81 0.61 -4.70 -9.21
CA VAL A 81 1.34 -5.66 -8.37
C VAL A 81 1.53 -5.13 -6.96
N ALA A 82 1.89 -3.85 -6.83
CA ALA A 82 2.10 -3.20 -5.54
C ALA A 82 0.86 -3.22 -4.64
N THR A 83 -0.36 -3.32 -5.21
CA THR A 83 -1.59 -3.38 -4.41
C THR A 83 -1.66 -4.61 -3.50
N LEU A 84 -1.11 -5.73 -3.94
CA LEU A 84 -1.19 -7.01 -3.22
C LEU A 84 -0.44 -6.95 -1.88
N PRO A 85 0.88 -6.67 -1.83
CA PRO A 85 1.60 -6.55 -0.57
C PRO A 85 1.18 -5.31 0.22
N ALA A 86 0.76 -4.22 -0.43
CA ALA A 86 0.25 -3.05 0.27
C ALA A 86 -1.03 -3.36 1.05
N TYR A 87 -2.00 -4.06 0.44
CA TYR A 87 -3.21 -4.51 1.12
C TYR A 87 -2.88 -5.42 2.31
N LEU A 88 -2.06 -6.43 2.10
CA LEU A 88 -1.67 -7.40 3.14
C LEU A 88 -1.05 -6.70 4.36
N ASN A 89 -0.05 -5.83 4.14
CA ASN A 89 0.64 -5.16 5.23
C ASN A 89 -0.24 -4.10 5.92
N ALA A 90 -1.17 -3.47 5.20
CA ALA A 90 -2.12 -2.53 5.77
C ALA A 90 -3.04 -3.18 6.81
N LEU A 91 -3.32 -4.49 6.69
CA LEU A 91 -4.11 -5.24 7.67
C LEU A 91 -3.48 -5.27 9.06
N ALA A 92 -2.16 -5.12 9.16
CA ALA A 92 -1.46 -5.04 10.44
C ALA A 92 -1.68 -3.70 11.19
N GLY A 93 -2.28 -2.70 10.55
CA GLY A 93 -2.63 -1.41 11.16
C GLY A 93 -1.44 -0.48 11.45
N LYS A 94 -0.24 -0.81 10.97
CA LYS A 94 0.99 -0.06 11.23
C LYS A 94 1.33 0.99 10.14
N GLY A 95 0.55 1.03 9.06
CA GLY A 95 0.77 1.89 7.91
C GLY A 95 1.72 1.31 6.87
N VAL A 96 1.39 1.58 5.62
CA VAL A 96 2.17 1.18 4.45
C VAL A 96 2.51 2.44 3.66
N HIS A 97 3.76 2.56 3.23
CA HIS A 97 4.20 3.64 2.34
C HIS A 97 4.42 3.09 0.92
N VAL A 98 3.82 3.75 -0.07
CA VAL A 98 4.09 3.50 -1.48
C VAL A 98 4.82 4.71 -2.03
N VAL A 99 6.09 4.51 -2.35
CA VAL A 99 7.03 5.58 -2.72
C VAL A 99 7.16 5.64 -4.22
N THR A 100 6.97 6.82 -4.79
CA THR A 100 7.13 7.09 -6.22
C THR A 100 8.13 8.24 -6.44
N VAL A 101 8.54 8.45 -7.70
CA VAL A 101 9.57 9.46 -8.03
C VAL A 101 9.02 10.88 -8.17
N ASN A 102 7.71 11.08 -8.36
CA ASN A 102 7.13 12.41 -8.53
C ASN A 102 5.67 12.50 -8.08
N ASP A 103 5.21 13.74 -7.87
CA ASP A 103 3.86 14.05 -7.39
C ASP A 103 2.75 13.55 -8.32
N TYR A 104 2.99 13.61 -9.63
CA TYR A 104 2.00 13.15 -10.61
C TYR A 104 1.71 11.67 -10.45
N LEU A 105 2.76 10.84 -10.37
CA LEU A 105 2.61 9.40 -10.18
C LEU A 105 1.99 9.08 -8.82
N ALA A 106 2.45 9.73 -7.75
CA ALA A 106 1.88 9.53 -6.41
C ALA A 106 0.38 9.81 -6.39
N LYS A 107 -0.04 10.93 -6.98
CA LYS A 107 -1.45 11.32 -7.08
C LYS A 107 -2.24 10.34 -7.94
N ARG A 108 -1.77 10.08 -9.17
CA ARG A 108 -2.43 9.15 -10.10
C ARG A 108 -2.67 7.78 -9.46
N ASP A 109 -1.63 7.23 -8.85
CA ASP A 109 -1.68 5.86 -8.32
C ASP A 109 -2.50 5.79 -7.03
N SER A 110 -2.45 6.81 -6.18
CA SER A 110 -3.31 6.90 -4.98
C SER A 110 -4.80 7.03 -5.33
N GLU A 111 -5.13 7.72 -6.41
CA GLU A 111 -6.49 7.85 -6.90
C GLU A 111 -6.97 6.55 -7.56
N TRP A 112 -6.15 5.96 -8.40
CA TRP A 112 -6.50 4.78 -9.18
C TRP A 112 -6.52 3.50 -8.34
N MET A 113 -5.40 3.13 -7.73
CA MET A 113 -5.31 1.94 -6.87
C MET A 113 -6.05 2.14 -5.54
N GLY A 114 -6.15 3.38 -5.08
CA GLY A 114 -6.92 3.74 -3.89
C GLY A 114 -8.40 3.34 -3.96
N LYS A 115 -8.97 3.19 -5.16
CA LYS A 115 -10.33 2.66 -5.32
C LYS A 115 -10.44 1.23 -4.78
N VAL A 116 -9.44 0.39 -5.02
CA VAL A 116 -9.39 -1.00 -4.52
C VAL A 116 -9.33 -1.01 -3.00
N PHE A 117 -8.43 -0.22 -2.43
CA PHE A 117 -8.25 -0.16 -0.98
C PHE A 117 -9.48 0.37 -0.25
N ARG A 118 -10.07 1.45 -0.77
CA ARG A 118 -11.31 2.02 -0.20
C ARG A 118 -12.49 1.06 -0.32
N PHE A 119 -12.62 0.35 -1.43
CA PHE A 119 -13.61 -0.71 -1.59
C PHE A 119 -13.45 -1.79 -0.51
N MET A 120 -12.22 -2.14 -0.17
CA MET A 120 -11.89 -3.11 0.89
C MET A 120 -11.92 -2.51 2.30
N GLY A 121 -12.36 -1.26 2.48
CA GLY A 121 -12.51 -0.64 3.79
C GLY A 121 -11.24 -0.07 4.39
N LEU A 122 -10.20 0.16 3.58
CA LEU A 122 -8.94 0.79 4.01
C LEU A 122 -8.90 2.28 3.61
N THR A 123 -8.17 3.06 4.40
CA THR A 123 -7.93 4.48 4.14
C THR A 123 -6.66 4.69 3.31
N VAL A 124 -6.70 5.73 2.46
CA VAL A 124 -5.57 6.07 1.57
C VAL A 124 -5.24 7.55 1.73
N GLY A 125 -3.98 7.83 2.04
CA GLY A 125 -3.41 9.17 2.14
C GLY A 125 -2.47 9.48 0.96
N LEU A 126 -2.23 10.76 0.75
CA LEU A 126 -1.32 11.26 -0.28
C LEU A 126 -0.42 12.35 0.31
N VAL A 127 0.90 12.17 0.17
CA VAL A 127 1.92 13.11 0.63
C VAL A 127 2.75 13.56 -0.57
N ILE A 128 2.42 14.74 -1.06
CA ILE A 128 3.09 15.40 -2.20
C ILE A 128 3.43 16.84 -1.82
N HIS A 129 4.16 17.52 -2.69
CA HIS A 129 4.50 18.93 -2.45
C HIS A 129 3.25 19.78 -2.19
N GLY A 130 3.32 20.63 -1.17
CA GLY A 130 2.23 21.52 -0.76
C GLY A 130 1.26 20.95 0.28
N VAL A 131 1.26 19.64 0.53
CA VAL A 131 0.50 19.05 1.64
C VAL A 131 1.23 19.34 2.96
N MET A 132 0.54 19.97 3.91
CA MET A 132 1.16 20.43 5.19
C MET A 132 0.22 20.30 6.38
N GLY A 133 0.77 20.45 7.58
CA GLY A 133 0.01 20.53 8.82
C GLY A 133 -0.82 19.28 9.12
N GLU A 134 -2.06 19.48 9.54
CA GLU A 134 -2.97 18.38 9.92
C GLU A 134 -3.36 17.48 8.73
N GLU A 135 -3.41 18.04 7.51
CA GLU A 135 -3.65 17.25 6.31
C GLU A 135 -2.52 16.23 6.09
N LYS A 136 -1.26 16.65 6.26
CA LYS A 136 -0.09 15.76 6.16
C LYS A 136 -0.12 14.69 7.25
N LYS A 137 -0.42 15.05 8.49
CA LYS A 137 -0.58 14.09 9.59
C LYS A 137 -1.70 13.09 9.32
N ALA A 138 -2.84 13.55 8.81
CA ALA A 138 -3.94 12.68 8.44
C ALA A 138 -3.55 11.71 7.31
N ALA A 139 -2.78 12.18 6.32
CA ALA A 139 -2.27 11.33 5.25
C ALA A 139 -1.35 10.22 5.78
N TYR A 140 -0.44 10.52 6.72
CA TYR A 140 0.42 9.52 7.35
C TYR A 140 -0.33 8.56 8.28
N ARG A 141 -1.50 8.96 8.81
CA ARG A 141 -2.35 8.08 9.63
C ARG A 141 -3.20 7.12 8.81
N ALA A 142 -3.29 7.31 7.51
CA ALA A 142 -4.00 6.39 6.62
C ALA A 142 -3.37 4.98 6.65
N ASP A 143 -4.15 3.97 6.31
CA ASP A 143 -3.66 2.59 6.23
C ASP A 143 -2.58 2.45 5.16
N ILE A 144 -2.73 3.16 4.03
CA ILE A 144 -1.77 3.19 2.93
C ILE A 144 -1.53 4.65 2.53
N THR A 145 -0.27 5.07 2.52
CA THR A 145 0.14 6.42 2.16
C THR A 145 0.99 6.39 0.90
N TYR A 146 0.50 7.02 -0.15
CA TYR A 146 1.28 7.30 -1.36
C TYR A 146 2.04 8.62 -1.20
N GLY A 147 3.25 8.68 -1.71
CA GLY A 147 4.02 9.92 -1.71
C GLY A 147 5.31 9.79 -2.49
N THR A 148 6.03 10.91 -2.58
CA THR A 148 7.33 10.94 -3.23
C THR A 148 8.46 10.63 -2.24
N ASN A 149 9.55 10.08 -2.76
CA ASN A 149 10.76 9.83 -1.98
C ASN A 149 11.24 11.11 -1.25
N ASN A 150 11.21 12.27 -1.93
CA ASN A 150 11.62 13.54 -1.35
C ASN A 150 10.75 13.94 -0.15
N GLU A 151 9.43 13.89 -0.29
CA GLU A 151 8.52 14.25 0.81
C GLU A 151 8.69 13.32 2.02
N PHE A 152 8.73 12.00 1.81
CA PHE A 152 8.98 11.05 2.88
C PHE A 152 10.32 11.26 3.56
N GLY A 153 11.38 11.47 2.77
CA GLY A 153 12.73 11.69 3.29
C GLY A 153 12.84 13.00 4.06
N PHE A 154 12.34 14.10 3.53
CA PHE A 154 12.37 15.39 4.23
C PHE A 154 11.47 15.42 5.46
N ASP A 155 10.32 14.76 5.45
CA ASP A 155 9.49 14.64 6.63
C ASP A 155 10.16 13.81 7.72
N TYR A 156 10.86 12.73 7.35
CA TYR A 156 11.68 11.97 8.29
C TYR A 156 12.77 12.84 8.94
N LEU A 157 13.47 13.63 8.13
CA LEU A 157 14.50 14.54 8.66
C LEU A 157 13.89 15.60 9.58
N ARG A 158 12.77 16.19 9.20
CA ARG A 158 12.05 17.18 10.03
C ARG A 158 11.59 16.57 11.35
N ASP A 159 11.02 15.38 11.32
CA ASP A 159 10.59 14.66 12.53
C ASP A 159 11.76 14.39 13.48
N ASN A 160 12.95 14.07 12.94
CA ASN A 160 14.15 13.87 13.76
C ASN A 160 14.72 15.18 14.37
N MET A 161 14.31 16.33 13.86
CA MET A 161 14.67 17.64 14.44
C MET A 161 13.58 18.21 15.37
N ALA A 162 12.42 17.58 15.45
CA ALA A 162 11.31 18.01 16.27
C ALA A 162 11.68 17.91 17.77
N ILE A 163 11.32 18.96 18.54
CA ILE A 163 11.53 19.01 19.98
C ILE A 163 10.37 18.33 20.72
N TYR A 164 9.16 18.46 20.18
CA TYR A 164 7.95 17.91 20.80
C TYR A 164 7.33 16.82 19.93
N SER A 165 6.86 15.73 20.56
CA SER A 165 6.24 14.59 19.89
C SER A 165 4.99 14.96 19.07
N GLN A 166 4.29 16.00 19.46
CA GLN A 166 3.11 16.52 18.75
C GLN A 166 3.46 17.19 17.40
N GLU A 167 4.72 17.55 17.18
CA GLU A 167 5.21 18.10 15.93
C GLU A 167 5.48 17.00 14.87
N LEU A 168 5.62 15.76 15.30
CA LEU A 168 5.85 14.63 14.41
C LEU A 168 4.68 14.44 13.45
N VAL A 169 4.98 14.24 12.18
CA VAL A 169 3.97 13.95 11.15
C VAL A 169 3.90 12.48 10.82
N GLN A 170 5.03 11.76 10.84
CA GLN A 170 5.10 10.34 10.58
C GLN A 170 4.82 9.52 11.85
N ARG A 171 4.29 8.32 11.70
CA ARG A 171 3.97 7.42 12.83
C ARG A 171 4.85 6.17 12.91
N GLY A 172 5.95 6.15 12.16
CA GLY A 172 6.86 5.02 12.07
C GLY A 172 6.90 4.40 10.67
N HIS A 173 7.79 3.44 10.49
CA HIS A 173 8.09 2.82 9.20
C HIS A 173 7.95 1.30 9.35
N ALA A 174 6.77 0.76 9.00
CA ALA A 174 6.50 -0.67 9.12
C ALA A 174 6.77 -1.42 7.83
N PHE A 175 6.30 -0.88 6.69
CA PHE A 175 6.48 -1.47 5.37
C PHE A 175 6.47 -0.39 4.30
N ALA A 176 7.37 -0.50 3.33
CA ALA A 176 7.40 0.40 2.18
C ALA A 176 7.59 -0.39 0.88
N ILE A 177 6.90 0.06 -0.16
CA ILE A 177 7.14 -0.36 -1.54
C ILE A 177 7.72 0.83 -2.26
N VAL A 178 8.91 0.65 -2.85
CA VAL A 178 9.62 1.71 -3.57
C VAL A 178 9.57 1.38 -5.05
N ASP A 179 8.88 2.21 -5.84
CA ASP A 179 8.83 2.09 -7.29
C ASP A 179 9.98 2.89 -7.93
N GLU A 180 10.49 2.39 -9.06
CA GLU A 180 11.59 3.02 -9.80
C GLU A 180 12.81 3.32 -8.91
N VAL A 181 13.21 2.34 -8.14
CA VAL A 181 14.27 2.46 -7.12
C VAL A 181 15.61 2.94 -7.67
N ASP A 182 15.88 2.69 -8.94
CA ASP A 182 17.05 3.15 -9.69
C ASP A 182 17.08 4.67 -9.91
N SER A 183 15.93 5.33 -9.78
CA SER A 183 15.78 6.79 -9.91
C SER A 183 15.67 7.50 -8.55
N ILE A 184 15.76 6.77 -7.45
CA ILE A 184 15.57 7.31 -6.10
C ILE A 184 16.90 7.53 -5.41
N LEU A 185 17.09 8.75 -4.86
CA LEU A 185 18.27 9.15 -4.09
C LEU A 185 19.59 8.98 -4.86
N ILE A 186 19.55 9.21 -6.17
CA ILE A 186 20.78 9.36 -6.95
C ILE A 186 21.24 10.80 -6.78
N ASP A 187 22.44 10.95 -6.25
CA ASP A 187 23.17 12.21 -6.20
C ASP A 187 23.94 12.36 -7.52
N GLU A 188 23.70 13.43 -8.27
CA GLU A 188 24.42 13.76 -9.51
C GLU A 188 25.64 14.65 -9.21
#